data_6626dc996873e8cda43010db0a43dee5
#
_entry.id   6626dc996873e8cda43010db0a43dee5
#
_cell.length_a   1.000
_cell.length_b   1.000
_cell.length_c   1.000
_cell.angle_alpha   90.00
_cell.angle_beta   90.00
_cell.angle_gamma   90.00
#
_symmetry.space_group_name_H-M   'P 1'
#
loop_
_entity.id
_entity.type
_entity.pdbx_description
1 polymer ?
#
loop_
_entity_poly.entity_id
_entity_poly.type
_entity_poly.pdbx_seq_one_letter_code
_entity_poly.pdbx_strand_id
1 'polypeptide(L)'
;MAGWRYFGVLALAGAVASLWAATPEPEIIRAVRSGDRGAAERLIANKTDVNAAQPDGTSALHWAVQANNFALANRLIQAGANVNSSSRYGVTPLSLAATAGNPKILELLFKAGAKSAQAESLLRDGQTLLMLAAKAGDAAAVNLLIENGANVNAAETRTGTTAIMWAAIANRPSVIKTLAEAGADVNRKSALSTFPHTGQAVLAEAVEEGVSYVGQTPLPKGGWTPLMYAARDGSLEAVRALLEFKADLNLTEPDGTSALLFAMINGHYGVAEELVNAGADVNLADRTGMTPLYAAMDMHTMPASYGRPAPNPRVIAGSVDAARMLLAHGADPNARLKSPILKRVYNAGDPLLGEGATAYMRAARGGDPTMMQVLLDAGADPRLNQKNGNSPLMLAIRFLSSGGGLNPFEVNGQRAMEAINLSLRHGADINAKNSRGESALHLALDYPNVLTLLADHSADLGITDRQGRTVLDAALAAVKPNQETIELLRKLNAPVSRRAERANENSVSPAPGPQE
;
A
#
# COMPACT_ATOMS: atom_id res chain seq x y z
N MET A 1 -24.76 13.67 29.35
CA MET A 1 -25.82 13.15 30.25
C MET A 1 -26.77 12.30 29.40
N ALA A 2 -26.61 11.01 29.38
CA ALA A 2 -27.61 9.99 29.03
C ALA A 2 -26.97 8.62 29.28
N GLY A 3 -26.96 8.26 30.54
CA GLY A 3 -26.72 6.90 30.98
C GLY A 3 -28.05 6.19 31.15
N TRP A 4 -27.98 4.85 31.16
CA TRP A 4 -28.98 3.94 31.67
C TRP A 4 -30.12 3.54 30.74
N ARG A 5 -29.88 2.44 30.02
CA ARG A 5 -30.90 1.40 29.73
C ARG A 5 -30.21 0.09 29.31
N TYR A 6 -29.61 -0.63 30.23
CA TYR A 6 -29.34 -2.08 30.15
C TYR A 6 -29.29 -2.65 31.56
N PHE A 7 -30.46 -2.72 32.21
CA PHE A 7 -30.70 -3.56 33.36
C PHE A 7 -32.08 -4.19 33.17
N GLY A 8 -32.10 -5.44 32.66
CA GLY A 8 -33.36 -6.13 32.48
C GLY A 8 -33.32 -7.49 31.80
N VAL A 9 -32.15 -8.15 31.67
CA VAL A 9 -32.08 -9.55 31.14
C VAL A 9 -31.14 -10.44 31.98
N LEU A 10 -30.96 -10.17 33.23
CA LEU A 10 -30.07 -10.96 34.12
C LEU A 10 -30.79 -11.80 35.17
N ALA A 11 -32.10 -12.03 35.02
CA ALA A 11 -32.86 -12.81 36.00
C ALA A 11 -33.42 -14.16 35.50
N LEU A 12 -33.17 -14.57 34.25
CA LEU A 12 -33.60 -15.88 33.72
C LEU A 12 -32.43 -16.77 33.24
N ALA A 13 -31.19 -16.34 33.38
CA ALA A 13 -30.00 -17.14 33.07
C ALA A 13 -29.50 -17.99 34.26
N GLY A 14 -30.10 -17.85 35.43
CA GLY A 14 -29.67 -18.55 36.67
C GLY A 14 -30.17 -19.98 36.84
N ALA A 15 -31.12 -20.44 36.02
CA ALA A 15 -31.74 -21.77 36.21
C ALA A 15 -31.39 -22.81 35.13
N VAL A 16 -30.66 -22.44 34.07
CA VAL A 16 -30.23 -23.39 33.02
C VAL A 16 -28.71 -23.67 33.05
N ALA A 17 -27.96 -22.95 33.88
CA ALA A 17 -26.51 -23.13 34.04
C ALA A 17 -26.11 -24.37 34.87
N SER A 18 -27.07 -25.11 35.44
CA SER A 18 -26.80 -26.28 36.34
C SER A 18 -26.97 -27.64 35.68
N LEU A 19 -27.14 -27.73 34.35
CA LEU A 19 -27.24 -29.01 33.62
C LEU A 19 -26.10 -29.28 32.61
N TRP A 20 -25.13 -28.41 32.50
CA TRP A 20 -23.86 -28.72 31.87
C TRP A 20 -22.78 -28.88 32.95
N ALA A 21 -22.85 -30.01 33.69
CA ALA A 21 -21.67 -30.49 34.38
C ALA A 21 -20.60 -30.66 33.31
N ALA A 22 -19.63 -29.74 33.24
CA ALA A 22 -18.48 -29.87 32.36
C ALA A 22 -17.86 -31.24 32.65
N THR A 23 -17.90 -32.14 31.67
CA THR A 23 -17.19 -33.42 31.80
C THR A 23 -15.76 -33.08 32.21
N PRO A 24 -15.28 -33.63 33.35
CA PRO A 24 -13.95 -33.27 33.84
C PRO A 24 -12.95 -33.55 32.73
N GLU A 25 -12.04 -32.60 32.50
CA GLU A 25 -10.97 -32.76 31.50
C GLU A 25 -10.21 -34.07 31.76
N PRO A 26 -10.02 -34.93 30.75
CA PRO A 26 -9.29 -36.19 30.91
C PRO A 26 -7.91 -35.95 31.56
N GLU A 27 -7.56 -36.77 32.55
CA GLU A 27 -6.31 -36.57 33.30
C GLU A 27 -5.07 -36.59 32.42
N ILE A 28 -5.05 -37.43 31.39
CA ILE A 28 -3.93 -37.47 30.42
C ILE A 28 -3.75 -36.14 29.69
N ILE A 29 -4.86 -35.49 29.31
CA ILE A 29 -4.78 -34.18 28.63
C ILE A 29 -4.30 -33.13 29.61
N ARG A 30 -4.80 -33.12 30.84
CA ARG A 30 -4.36 -32.18 31.89
C ARG A 30 -2.86 -32.29 32.13
N ALA A 31 -2.34 -33.53 32.29
CA ALA A 31 -0.92 -33.79 32.51
C ALA A 31 -0.04 -33.31 31.32
N VAL A 32 -0.48 -33.61 30.10
CA VAL A 32 0.25 -33.18 28.87
C VAL A 32 0.22 -31.66 28.70
N ARG A 33 -0.93 -31.02 28.87
CA ARG A 33 -1.11 -29.58 28.73
C ARG A 33 -0.36 -28.78 29.79
N SER A 34 -0.32 -29.28 31.05
CA SER A 34 0.46 -28.64 32.13
C SER A 34 1.96 -28.88 32.01
N GLY A 35 2.42 -29.74 31.09
CA GLY A 35 3.83 -30.12 30.99
C GLY A 35 4.32 -31.06 32.10
N ASP A 36 3.40 -31.65 32.90
CA ASP A 36 3.78 -32.63 33.91
C ASP A 36 4.11 -33.98 33.26
N ARG A 37 5.38 -34.08 32.82
CA ARG A 37 5.91 -35.27 32.19
C ARG A 37 5.77 -36.51 33.06
N GLY A 38 6.02 -36.36 34.35
CA GLY A 38 5.93 -37.50 35.30
C GLY A 38 4.51 -38.03 35.43
N ALA A 39 3.52 -37.16 35.51
CA ALA A 39 2.12 -37.56 35.53
C ALA A 39 1.72 -38.20 34.20
N ALA A 40 2.08 -37.61 33.06
CA ALA A 40 1.78 -38.16 31.74
C ALA A 40 2.39 -39.56 31.56
N GLU A 41 3.64 -39.79 31.91
CA GLU A 41 4.31 -41.07 31.82
C GLU A 41 3.64 -42.15 32.75
N ARG A 42 3.28 -41.77 33.99
CA ARG A 42 2.54 -42.68 34.89
C ARG A 42 1.17 -43.08 34.35
N LEU A 43 0.43 -42.12 33.79
CA LEU A 43 -0.88 -42.38 33.17
C LEU A 43 -0.75 -43.31 31.96
N ILE A 44 0.24 -43.09 31.10
CA ILE A 44 0.54 -43.98 29.96
C ILE A 44 0.92 -45.38 30.43
N ALA A 45 1.77 -45.51 31.44
CA ALA A 45 2.18 -46.80 32.01
C ALA A 45 1.00 -47.57 32.65
N ASN A 46 0.05 -46.85 33.23
CA ASN A 46 -1.18 -47.42 33.80
C ASN A 46 -2.25 -47.72 32.74
N LYS A 47 -1.92 -47.65 31.44
CA LYS A 47 -2.82 -47.90 30.31
C LYS A 47 -4.10 -47.03 30.35
N THR A 48 -3.97 -45.80 30.82
CA THR A 48 -5.06 -44.82 30.72
C THR A 48 -5.38 -44.62 29.23
N ASP A 49 -6.65 -44.41 28.91
CA ASP A 49 -7.06 -44.14 27.51
C ASP A 49 -6.39 -42.88 26.97
N VAL A 50 -5.35 -43.06 26.14
CA VAL A 50 -4.60 -41.98 25.50
C VAL A 50 -5.38 -41.27 24.37
N ASN A 51 -6.53 -41.85 23.96
CA ASN A 51 -7.45 -41.30 22.97
C ASN A 51 -8.61 -40.52 23.59
N ALA A 52 -8.69 -40.47 24.91
CA ALA A 52 -9.64 -39.56 25.55
C ALA A 52 -9.46 -38.13 25.02
N ALA A 53 -10.59 -37.49 24.71
CA ALA A 53 -10.58 -36.17 24.07
C ALA A 53 -11.37 -35.15 24.91
N GLN A 54 -11.02 -33.89 24.76
CA GLN A 54 -11.81 -32.75 25.23
C GLN A 54 -13.15 -32.69 24.47
N PRO A 55 -14.14 -31.91 24.94
CA PRO A 55 -15.44 -31.78 24.26
C PRO A 55 -15.36 -31.27 22.80
N ASP A 56 -14.26 -30.63 22.46
CA ASP A 56 -13.98 -30.17 21.09
C ASP A 56 -13.23 -31.21 20.23
N GLY A 57 -12.95 -32.40 20.79
CA GLY A 57 -12.20 -33.46 20.09
C GLY A 57 -10.68 -33.36 20.23
N THR A 58 -10.14 -32.35 20.92
CA THR A 58 -8.70 -32.22 21.13
C THR A 58 -8.17 -33.32 22.07
N SER A 59 -7.20 -34.11 21.58
CA SER A 59 -6.58 -35.23 22.34
C SER A 59 -5.25 -34.82 22.96
N ALA A 60 -4.69 -35.70 23.81
CA ALA A 60 -3.37 -35.54 24.40
C ALA A 60 -2.27 -35.41 23.33
N LEU A 61 -2.39 -36.11 22.19
CA LEU A 61 -1.45 -36.04 21.09
C LEU A 61 -1.45 -34.64 20.42
N HIS A 62 -2.63 -33.99 20.27
CA HIS A 62 -2.70 -32.62 19.80
C HIS A 62 -1.87 -31.66 20.67
N TRP A 63 -2.04 -31.76 22.00
CA TRP A 63 -1.29 -30.91 22.95
C TRP A 63 0.22 -31.19 22.94
N ALA A 64 0.61 -32.47 22.86
CA ALA A 64 2.03 -32.83 22.78
C ALA A 64 2.70 -32.28 21.51
N VAL A 65 2.00 -32.34 20.37
CA VAL A 65 2.47 -31.80 19.08
C VAL A 65 2.49 -30.26 19.09
N GLN A 66 1.45 -29.64 19.61
CA GLN A 66 1.37 -28.17 19.73
C GLN A 66 2.48 -27.62 20.64
N ALA A 67 2.82 -28.35 21.73
CA ALA A 67 3.93 -28.02 22.61
C ALA A 67 5.31 -28.34 22.01
N ASN A 68 5.33 -28.83 20.76
CA ASN A 68 6.56 -29.24 20.08
C ASN A 68 7.37 -30.31 20.86
N ASN A 69 6.68 -31.13 21.64
CA ASN A 69 7.28 -32.14 22.52
C ASN A 69 7.38 -33.49 21.82
N PHE A 70 8.44 -33.68 21.03
CA PHE A 70 8.69 -34.92 20.30
C PHE A 70 8.67 -36.17 21.20
N ALA A 71 9.33 -36.13 22.36
CA ALA A 71 9.44 -37.28 23.25
C ALA A 71 8.05 -37.75 23.75
N LEU A 72 7.21 -36.81 24.16
CA LEU A 72 5.87 -37.11 24.65
C LEU A 72 4.94 -37.54 23.51
N ALA A 73 5.01 -36.89 22.35
CA ALA A 73 4.28 -37.29 21.15
C ALA A 73 4.62 -38.75 20.76
N ASN A 74 5.90 -39.11 20.75
CA ASN A 74 6.34 -40.47 20.45
C ASN A 74 5.83 -41.47 21.49
N ARG A 75 5.88 -41.16 22.78
CA ARG A 75 5.33 -42.02 23.84
C ARG A 75 3.81 -42.26 23.72
N LEU A 76 3.07 -41.19 23.42
CA LEU A 76 1.62 -41.29 23.19
C LEU A 76 1.31 -42.17 21.97
N ILE A 77 2.03 -42.01 20.87
CA ILE A 77 1.89 -42.83 19.66
C ILE A 77 2.20 -44.31 19.95
N GLN A 78 3.30 -44.58 20.64
CA GLN A 78 3.63 -45.95 21.07
C GLN A 78 2.55 -46.57 21.98
N ALA A 79 1.83 -45.75 22.75
CA ALA A 79 0.71 -46.18 23.58
C ALA A 79 -0.63 -46.31 22.82
N GLY A 80 -0.62 -46.11 21.50
CA GLY A 80 -1.80 -46.29 20.64
C GLY A 80 -2.62 -45.01 20.44
N ALA A 81 -2.01 -43.82 20.58
CA ALA A 81 -2.70 -42.57 20.28
C ALA A 81 -3.04 -42.48 18.78
N ASN A 82 -4.28 -42.10 18.48
CA ASN A 82 -4.77 -41.97 17.11
C ASN A 82 -4.13 -40.72 16.44
N VAL A 83 -3.19 -40.96 15.54
CA VAL A 83 -2.47 -39.91 14.78
C VAL A 83 -3.36 -39.16 13.78
N ASN A 84 -4.52 -39.72 13.43
CA ASN A 84 -5.50 -39.12 12.52
C ASN A 84 -6.70 -38.51 13.25
N SER A 85 -6.65 -38.37 14.60
CA SER A 85 -7.70 -37.69 15.34
C SER A 85 -7.86 -36.24 14.87
N SER A 86 -9.12 -35.78 14.87
CA SER A 86 -9.44 -34.42 14.45
C SER A 86 -10.33 -33.73 15.49
N SER A 87 -10.02 -32.48 15.80
CA SER A 87 -10.92 -31.66 16.58
C SER A 87 -12.15 -31.26 15.75
N ARG A 88 -13.20 -30.74 16.39
CA ARG A 88 -14.39 -30.19 15.71
C ARG A 88 -14.08 -28.99 14.78
N TYR A 89 -12.90 -28.41 14.93
CA TYR A 89 -12.41 -27.32 14.09
C TYR A 89 -11.54 -27.81 12.94
N GLY A 90 -11.42 -29.13 12.73
CA GLY A 90 -10.59 -29.71 11.69
C GLY A 90 -9.09 -29.73 12.00
N VAL A 91 -8.70 -29.41 13.24
CA VAL A 91 -7.29 -29.46 13.63
C VAL A 91 -6.88 -30.91 13.88
N THR A 92 -5.78 -31.33 13.26
CA THR A 92 -5.17 -32.66 13.42
C THR A 92 -3.74 -32.53 13.98
N PRO A 93 -3.17 -33.59 14.59
CA PRO A 93 -1.75 -33.58 14.95
C PRO A 93 -0.84 -33.22 13.77
N LEU A 94 -1.16 -33.73 12.57
CA LEU A 94 -0.38 -33.46 11.36
C LEU A 94 -0.45 -31.97 10.95
N SER A 95 -1.63 -31.34 11.03
CA SER A 95 -1.76 -29.91 10.71
C SER A 95 -1.04 -29.02 11.72
N LEU A 96 -1.03 -29.39 13.00
CA LEU A 96 -0.25 -28.70 14.04
C LEU A 96 1.25 -28.80 13.78
N ALA A 97 1.74 -30.00 13.42
CA ALA A 97 3.15 -30.22 13.09
C ALA A 97 3.59 -29.44 11.85
N ALA A 98 2.74 -29.38 10.81
CA ALA A 98 2.97 -28.58 9.61
C ALA A 98 3.00 -27.08 9.94
N THR A 99 2.07 -26.59 10.75
CA THR A 99 2.03 -25.19 11.20
C THR A 99 3.26 -24.81 12.03
N ALA A 100 3.76 -25.75 12.85
CA ALA A 100 4.99 -25.55 13.62
C ALA A 100 6.27 -25.68 12.77
N GLY A 101 6.16 -26.24 11.55
CA GLY A 101 7.31 -26.50 10.69
C GLY A 101 8.30 -27.49 11.31
N ASN A 102 7.84 -28.49 12.08
CA ASN A 102 8.73 -29.42 12.74
C ASN A 102 8.88 -30.73 11.97
N PRO A 103 10.03 -30.94 11.26
CA PRO A 103 10.24 -32.12 10.43
C PRO A 103 10.28 -33.41 11.25
N LYS A 104 10.81 -33.40 12.46
CA LYS A 104 10.90 -34.61 13.31
C LYS A 104 9.52 -35.12 13.74
N ILE A 105 8.62 -34.21 14.09
CA ILE A 105 7.25 -34.58 14.46
C ILE A 105 6.45 -35.00 13.22
N LEU A 106 6.62 -34.32 12.09
CA LEU A 106 6.02 -34.75 10.81
C LEU A 106 6.45 -36.16 10.43
N GLU A 107 7.74 -36.45 10.46
CA GLU A 107 8.29 -37.78 10.18
C GLU A 107 7.71 -38.83 11.13
N LEU A 108 7.64 -38.53 12.44
CA LEU A 108 7.06 -39.40 13.45
C LEU A 108 5.59 -39.74 13.13
N LEU A 109 4.80 -38.73 12.79
CA LEU A 109 3.38 -38.89 12.47
C LEU A 109 3.18 -39.69 11.17
N PHE A 110 3.98 -39.43 10.13
CA PHE A 110 3.93 -40.19 8.88
C PHE A 110 4.31 -41.67 9.09
N LYS A 111 5.37 -41.94 9.85
CA LYS A 111 5.76 -43.30 10.23
C LYS A 111 4.66 -44.03 11.03
N ALA A 112 3.87 -43.31 11.77
CA ALA A 112 2.72 -43.85 12.53
C ALA A 112 1.41 -43.91 11.70
N GLY A 113 1.45 -43.61 10.41
CA GLY A 113 0.31 -43.73 9.49
C GLY A 113 -0.62 -42.52 9.44
N ALA A 114 -0.09 -41.31 9.72
CA ALA A 114 -0.85 -40.10 9.48
C ALA A 114 -1.13 -39.90 7.97
N LYS A 115 -2.37 -39.47 7.67
CA LYS A 115 -2.85 -39.31 6.28
C LYS A 115 -2.97 -37.83 5.94
N SER A 116 -2.11 -37.34 5.04
CA SER A 116 -2.11 -35.94 4.60
C SER A 116 -3.44 -35.53 3.95
N ALA A 117 -3.97 -36.35 3.06
CA ALA A 117 -5.24 -36.06 2.38
C ALA A 117 -6.42 -35.88 3.35
N GLN A 118 -6.47 -36.65 4.44
CA GLN A 118 -7.51 -36.49 5.46
C GLN A 118 -7.34 -35.19 6.24
N ALA A 119 -6.11 -34.83 6.60
CA ALA A 119 -5.84 -33.58 7.30
C ALA A 119 -6.15 -32.35 6.42
N GLU A 120 -5.79 -32.38 5.13
CA GLU A 120 -6.07 -31.30 4.19
C GLU A 120 -7.56 -31.10 3.94
N SER A 121 -8.35 -32.18 3.88
CA SER A 121 -9.81 -32.08 3.67
C SER A 121 -10.55 -31.33 4.79
N LEU A 122 -9.93 -31.17 5.95
CA LEU A 122 -10.48 -30.48 7.12
C LEU A 122 -10.03 -29.01 7.24
N LEU A 123 -9.04 -28.60 6.43
CA LEU A 123 -8.55 -27.22 6.43
C LEU A 123 -9.54 -26.31 5.70
N ARG A 124 -9.65 -25.06 6.19
CA ARG A 124 -10.55 -24.06 5.62
C ARG A 124 -10.02 -23.54 4.29
N ASP A 125 -10.93 -23.15 3.43
CA ASP A 125 -10.65 -22.42 2.20
C ASP A 125 -9.66 -23.14 1.24
N GLY A 126 -9.50 -24.46 1.35
CA GLY A 126 -8.59 -25.25 0.51
C GLY A 126 -7.11 -25.03 0.84
N GLN A 127 -6.79 -24.53 2.03
CA GLN A 127 -5.41 -24.52 2.50
C GLN A 127 -4.85 -25.93 2.55
N THR A 128 -3.55 -26.07 2.29
CA THR A 128 -2.85 -27.36 2.37
C THR A 128 -1.83 -27.37 3.50
N LEU A 129 -1.45 -28.56 3.94
CA LEU A 129 -0.36 -28.73 4.92
C LEU A 129 0.94 -28.10 4.41
N LEU A 130 1.17 -28.20 3.10
CA LEU A 130 2.34 -27.62 2.45
C LEU A 130 2.37 -26.09 2.57
N MET A 131 1.21 -25.42 2.46
CA MET A 131 1.10 -23.97 2.66
C MET A 131 1.43 -23.57 4.09
N LEU A 132 0.93 -24.34 5.09
CA LEU A 132 1.23 -24.09 6.49
C LEU A 132 2.74 -24.24 6.79
N ALA A 133 3.35 -25.33 6.32
CA ALA A 133 4.79 -25.58 6.48
C ALA A 133 5.64 -24.53 5.73
N ALA A 134 5.22 -24.12 4.52
CA ALA A 134 5.91 -23.09 3.75
C ALA A 134 5.95 -21.74 4.48
N LYS A 135 4.84 -21.35 5.13
CA LYS A 135 4.79 -20.17 5.98
C LYS A 135 5.70 -20.28 7.20
N ALA A 136 5.73 -21.46 7.83
CA ALA A 136 6.59 -21.74 8.99
C ALA A 136 8.06 -21.56 8.65
N GLY A 137 8.51 -22.04 7.48
CA GLY A 137 9.83 -21.74 6.92
C GLY A 137 10.90 -22.83 7.07
N ASP A 138 10.53 -24.04 7.50
CA ASP A 138 11.46 -25.16 7.57
C ASP A 138 11.42 -25.97 6.27
N ALA A 139 12.53 -25.96 5.52
CA ALA A 139 12.65 -26.65 4.23
C ALA A 139 12.56 -28.18 4.34
N ALA A 140 13.06 -28.78 5.44
CA ALA A 140 12.95 -30.21 5.65
C ALA A 140 11.50 -30.64 5.92
N ALA A 141 10.73 -29.84 6.65
CA ALA A 141 9.31 -30.08 6.84
C ALA A 141 8.53 -30.00 5.51
N VAL A 142 8.86 -29.04 4.67
CA VAL A 142 8.28 -28.87 3.32
C VAL A 142 8.63 -30.09 2.45
N ASN A 143 9.90 -30.50 2.44
CA ASN A 143 10.35 -31.66 1.67
C ASN A 143 9.63 -32.95 2.08
N LEU A 144 9.50 -33.20 3.39
CA LEU A 144 8.75 -34.35 3.90
C LEU A 144 7.29 -34.39 3.44
N LEU A 145 6.62 -33.24 3.37
CA LEU A 145 5.24 -33.17 2.85
C LEU A 145 5.20 -33.49 1.36
N ILE A 146 6.16 -32.98 0.58
CA ILE A 146 6.28 -33.27 -0.87
C ILE A 146 6.53 -34.76 -1.09
N GLU A 147 7.46 -35.37 -0.37
CA GLU A 147 7.76 -36.82 -0.42
C GLU A 147 6.53 -37.67 -0.05
N ASN A 148 5.63 -37.17 0.79
CA ASN A 148 4.37 -37.82 1.17
C ASN A 148 3.19 -37.39 0.28
N GLY A 149 3.45 -36.89 -0.92
CA GLY A 149 2.48 -36.70 -2.00
C GLY A 149 1.73 -35.36 -1.96
N ALA A 150 2.23 -34.35 -1.22
CA ALA A 150 1.64 -33.01 -1.28
C ALA A 150 1.77 -32.41 -2.69
N ASN A 151 0.68 -31.85 -3.19
CA ASN A 151 0.69 -31.16 -4.49
C ASN A 151 1.34 -29.78 -4.34
N VAL A 152 2.54 -29.62 -4.91
CA VAL A 152 3.35 -28.41 -4.85
C VAL A 152 2.62 -27.19 -5.42
N ASN A 153 1.77 -27.40 -6.43
CA ASN A 153 1.02 -26.36 -7.11
C ASN A 153 -0.44 -26.26 -6.66
N ALA A 154 -0.82 -26.91 -5.55
CA ALA A 154 -2.15 -26.72 -4.98
C ALA A 154 -2.39 -25.24 -4.64
N ALA A 155 -3.61 -24.78 -4.92
CA ALA A 155 -4.00 -23.40 -4.68
C ALA A 155 -5.18 -23.33 -3.73
N GLU A 156 -5.14 -22.38 -2.80
CA GLU A 156 -6.25 -22.06 -1.92
C GLU A 156 -7.48 -21.63 -2.74
N THR A 157 -8.66 -22.12 -2.38
CA THR A 157 -9.87 -21.93 -3.19
C THR A 157 -10.33 -20.48 -3.27
N ARG A 158 -10.12 -19.72 -2.20
CA ARG A 158 -10.59 -18.34 -2.08
C ARG A 158 -9.65 -17.32 -2.75
N THR A 159 -8.36 -17.45 -2.51
CA THR A 159 -7.36 -16.47 -2.95
C THR A 159 -6.48 -16.99 -4.07
N GLY A 160 -6.54 -18.29 -4.37
CA GLY A 160 -5.65 -18.93 -5.35
C GLY A 160 -4.18 -18.87 -4.95
N THR A 161 -3.87 -18.59 -3.68
CA THR A 161 -2.50 -18.56 -3.19
C THR A 161 -1.93 -19.96 -3.09
N THR A 162 -0.63 -20.11 -3.38
CA THR A 162 0.10 -21.39 -3.36
C THR A 162 1.15 -21.40 -2.26
N ALA A 163 1.74 -22.55 -1.98
CA ALA A 163 2.78 -22.68 -0.96
C ALA A 163 3.97 -21.74 -1.20
N ILE A 164 4.41 -21.56 -2.46
CA ILE A 164 5.52 -20.66 -2.78
C ILE A 164 5.15 -19.18 -2.56
N MET A 165 3.89 -18.78 -2.76
CA MET A 165 3.42 -17.43 -2.41
C MET A 165 3.45 -17.22 -0.89
N TRP A 166 3.04 -18.21 -0.09
CA TRP A 166 3.12 -18.15 1.36
C TRP A 166 4.57 -18.04 1.86
N ALA A 167 5.50 -18.78 1.21
CA ALA A 167 6.93 -18.68 1.49
C ALA A 167 7.50 -17.29 1.14
N ALA A 168 7.05 -16.72 0.01
CA ALA A 168 7.47 -15.39 -0.44
C ALA A 168 7.00 -14.27 0.52
N ILE A 169 5.73 -14.31 0.95
CA ILE A 169 5.17 -13.39 1.95
C ILE A 169 5.93 -13.50 3.27
N ALA A 170 6.25 -14.72 3.71
CA ALA A 170 6.93 -14.96 4.98
C ALA A 170 8.46 -14.79 4.92
N ASN A 171 9.01 -14.39 3.78
CA ASN A 171 10.46 -14.28 3.53
C ASN A 171 11.25 -15.55 3.86
N ARG A 172 10.86 -16.69 3.22
CA ARG A 172 11.44 -18.02 3.46
C ARG A 172 12.25 -18.52 2.24
N PRO A 173 13.47 -18.00 2.02
CA PRO A 173 14.24 -18.29 0.81
C PRO A 173 14.57 -19.77 0.64
N SER A 174 14.92 -20.50 1.71
CA SER A 174 15.20 -21.93 1.65
C SER A 174 13.97 -22.75 1.22
N VAL A 175 12.78 -22.37 1.70
CA VAL A 175 11.52 -23.01 1.32
C VAL A 175 11.17 -22.70 -0.13
N ILE A 176 11.40 -21.47 -0.60
CA ILE A 176 11.20 -21.09 -2.01
C ILE A 176 12.05 -21.98 -2.90
N LYS A 177 13.34 -22.18 -2.57
CA LYS A 177 14.24 -23.07 -3.31
C LYS A 177 13.71 -24.51 -3.35
N THR A 178 13.38 -25.09 -2.19
CA THR A 178 12.83 -26.44 -2.11
C THR A 178 11.56 -26.60 -2.93
N LEU A 179 10.63 -25.65 -2.88
CA LEU A 179 9.39 -25.70 -3.65
C LEU A 179 9.64 -25.56 -5.15
N ALA A 180 10.53 -24.65 -5.57
CA ALA A 180 10.87 -24.45 -6.97
C ALA A 180 11.60 -25.66 -7.57
N GLU A 181 12.53 -26.27 -6.84
CA GLU A 181 13.20 -27.52 -7.21
C GLU A 181 12.20 -28.68 -7.36
N ALA A 182 11.13 -28.68 -6.56
CA ALA A 182 10.04 -29.64 -6.65
C ALA A 182 8.99 -29.32 -7.74
N GLY A 183 9.22 -28.27 -8.55
CA GLY A 183 8.35 -27.90 -9.67
C GLY A 183 7.21 -26.96 -9.31
N ALA A 184 7.35 -26.15 -8.27
CA ALA A 184 6.42 -25.05 -8.02
C ALA A 184 6.51 -24.02 -9.15
N ASP A 185 5.35 -23.58 -9.65
CA ASP A 185 5.27 -22.49 -10.64
C ASP A 185 5.56 -21.14 -9.97
N VAL A 186 6.78 -20.64 -10.21
CA VAL A 186 7.28 -19.37 -9.65
C VAL A 186 6.57 -18.15 -10.24
N ASN A 187 5.86 -18.31 -11.37
CA ASN A 187 5.15 -17.24 -12.07
C ASN A 187 3.62 -17.33 -11.94
N ARG A 188 3.12 -18.33 -11.22
CA ARG A 188 1.68 -18.48 -11.01
C ARG A 188 1.08 -17.23 -10.39
N LYS A 189 -0.06 -16.80 -10.95
CA LYS A 189 -0.83 -15.70 -10.39
C LYS A 189 -1.88 -16.20 -9.41
N SER A 190 -2.06 -15.50 -8.29
CA SER A 190 -3.17 -15.74 -7.37
C SER A 190 -4.52 -15.44 -8.04
N ALA A 191 -5.61 -15.96 -7.50
CA ALA A 191 -6.94 -15.68 -8.01
C ALA A 191 -7.31 -14.21 -7.82
N LEU A 192 -8.15 -13.70 -8.70
CA LEU A 192 -8.79 -12.40 -8.49
C LEU A 192 -9.88 -12.55 -7.41
N SER A 193 -9.82 -11.73 -6.40
CA SER A 193 -10.85 -11.72 -5.36
C SER A 193 -12.16 -11.22 -5.93
N THR A 194 -13.18 -12.07 -5.93
CA THR A 194 -14.56 -11.74 -6.29
C THR A 194 -15.38 -11.28 -5.08
N PHE A 195 -14.75 -11.10 -3.91
CA PHE A 195 -15.48 -10.65 -2.74
C PHE A 195 -16.09 -9.28 -2.96
N PRO A 196 -17.38 -9.12 -2.66
CA PRO A 196 -17.94 -7.79 -2.50
C PRO A 196 -17.06 -7.08 -1.46
N HIS A 197 -16.54 -5.93 -1.85
CA HIS A 197 -15.59 -5.19 -1.03
C HIS A 197 -16.21 -4.95 0.34
N THR A 198 -15.51 -5.33 1.40
CA THR A 198 -15.84 -4.88 2.77
C THR A 198 -15.93 -3.35 2.84
N GLY A 199 -15.36 -2.64 1.85
CA GLY A 199 -15.57 -1.22 1.63
C GLY A 199 -16.98 -0.83 1.17
N GLN A 200 -17.80 -1.72 0.59
CA GLN A 200 -19.19 -1.37 0.27
C GLN A 200 -20.10 -1.36 1.50
N ALA A 201 -19.85 -2.22 2.48
CA ALA A 201 -20.58 -2.16 3.75
C ALA A 201 -20.17 -0.92 4.56
N VAL A 202 -18.87 -0.63 4.64
CA VAL A 202 -18.34 0.60 5.27
C VAL A 202 -18.74 1.86 4.49
N LEU A 203 -18.86 1.77 3.15
CA LEU A 203 -19.34 2.86 2.31
C LEU A 203 -20.85 3.09 2.46
N ALA A 204 -21.65 2.05 2.67
CA ALA A 204 -23.07 2.19 2.93
C ALA A 204 -23.33 2.87 4.28
N GLU A 205 -22.64 2.47 5.34
CA GLU A 205 -22.70 3.16 6.64
C GLU A 205 -22.18 4.61 6.57
N ALA A 206 -21.07 4.86 5.87
CA ALA A 206 -20.51 6.21 5.73
C ALA A 206 -21.38 7.13 4.86
N VAL A 207 -22.14 6.59 3.89
CA VAL A 207 -23.11 7.37 3.09
C VAL A 207 -24.33 7.73 3.94
N GLU A 208 -24.77 6.86 4.84
CA GLU A 208 -25.83 7.19 5.82
C GLU A 208 -25.37 8.27 6.82
N GLU A 209 -24.08 8.37 7.11
CA GLU A 209 -23.48 9.43 7.93
C GLU A 209 -23.14 10.71 7.16
N GLY A 210 -23.44 10.79 5.86
CA GLY A 210 -23.19 11.97 5.01
C GLY A 210 -21.74 12.18 4.59
N VAL A 211 -20.87 11.19 4.73
CA VAL A 211 -19.47 11.23 4.29
C VAL A 211 -19.38 10.82 2.83
N SER A 212 -19.18 11.78 1.94
CA SER A 212 -19.04 11.53 0.49
C SER A 212 -17.66 10.97 0.13
N TYR A 213 -17.57 9.66 -0.07
CA TYR A 213 -16.40 9.02 -0.70
C TYR A 213 -16.60 8.93 -2.22
N VAL A 214 -16.58 10.08 -2.90
CA VAL A 214 -16.75 10.12 -4.36
C VAL A 214 -15.57 9.43 -5.05
N GLY A 215 -15.87 8.36 -5.78
CA GLY A 215 -15.04 7.87 -6.87
C GLY A 215 -13.90 6.89 -6.51
N GLN A 216 -14.04 6.06 -5.48
CA GLN A 216 -13.12 4.93 -5.32
C GLN A 216 -13.58 3.75 -6.19
N THR A 217 -12.95 3.58 -7.33
CA THR A 217 -13.04 2.30 -8.05
C THR A 217 -12.30 1.27 -7.19
N PRO A 218 -12.98 0.19 -6.76
CA PRO A 218 -12.30 -0.86 -6.02
C PRO A 218 -11.16 -1.42 -6.88
N LEU A 219 -9.94 -1.42 -6.33
CA LEU A 219 -8.82 -2.07 -6.99
C LEU A 219 -9.06 -3.59 -6.97
N PRO A 220 -8.88 -4.31 -8.10
CA PRO A 220 -8.90 -5.75 -8.08
C PRO A 220 -7.85 -6.25 -7.08
N LYS A 221 -8.26 -7.18 -6.20
CA LYS A 221 -7.35 -7.82 -5.26
C LYS A 221 -6.98 -9.18 -5.82
N GLY A 222 -5.68 -9.43 -6.00
CA GLY A 222 -5.18 -10.70 -6.53
C GLY A 222 -4.55 -10.56 -7.92
N GLY A 223 -4.34 -11.69 -8.58
CA GLY A 223 -3.56 -11.73 -9.81
C GLY A 223 -2.05 -11.52 -9.56
N TRP A 224 -1.58 -11.74 -8.34
CA TRP A 224 -0.21 -11.46 -7.90
C TRP A 224 0.65 -12.71 -7.99
N THR A 225 1.86 -12.55 -8.50
CA THR A 225 2.88 -13.59 -8.50
C THR A 225 3.60 -13.68 -7.14
N PRO A 226 4.33 -14.77 -6.84
CA PRO A 226 5.19 -14.85 -5.66
C PRO A 226 6.15 -13.65 -5.55
N LEU A 227 6.72 -13.21 -6.70
CA LEU A 227 7.63 -12.07 -6.75
C LEU A 227 6.95 -10.74 -6.35
N MET A 228 5.69 -10.54 -6.78
CA MET A 228 4.92 -9.35 -6.38
C MET A 228 4.61 -9.34 -4.88
N TYR A 229 4.28 -10.49 -4.30
CA TYR A 229 4.10 -10.60 -2.85
C TYR A 229 5.39 -10.26 -2.08
N ALA A 230 6.52 -10.86 -2.49
CA ALA A 230 7.81 -10.57 -1.89
C ALA A 230 8.21 -9.09 -2.01
N ALA A 231 8.00 -8.50 -3.18
CA ALA A 231 8.34 -7.10 -3.44
C ALA A 231 7.48 -6.12 -2.63
N ARG A 232 6.17 -6.39 -2.53
CA ARG A 232 5.25 -5.59 -1.71
C ARG A 232 5.62 -5.57 -0.23
N ASP A 233 6.05 -6.72 0.28
CA ASP A 233 6.32 -6.90 1.72
C ASP A 233 7.79 -6.63 2.08
N GLY A 234 8.64 -6.30 1.10
CA GLY A 234 10.06 -6.01 1.31
C GLY A 234 10.91 -7.23 1.62
N SER A 235 10.48 -8.41 1.20
CA SER A 235 11.11 -9.71 1.47
C SER A 235 12.30 -9.94 0.55
N LEU A 236 13.42 -9.27 0.80
CA LEU A 236 14.61 -9.24 -0.07
C LEU A 236 15.17 -10.63 -0.35
N GLU A 237 15.33 -11.47 0.66
CA GLU A 237 15.89 -12.82 0.48
C GLU A 237 14.94 -13.74 -0.30
N ALA A 238 13.63 -13.55 -0.16
CA ALA A 238 12.65 -14.23 -0.99
C ALA A 238 12.73 -13.78 -2.45
N VAL A 239 12.92 -12.48 -2.72
CA VAL A 239 13.14 -11.95 -4.07
C VAL A 239 14.36 -12.61 -4.69
N ARG A 240 15.50 -12.64 -4.02
CA ARG A 240 16.73 -13.28 -4.49
C ARG A 240 16.51 -14.76 -4.84
N ALA A 241 15.84 -15.49 -3.94
CA ALA A 241 15.54 -16.89 -4.18
C ALA A 241 14.64 -17.09 -5.40
N LEU A 242 13.62 -16.25 -5.61
CA LEU A 242 12.75 -16.33 -6.78
C LEU A 242 13.50 -16.00 -8.08
N LEU A 243 14.44 -15.04 -8.04
CA LEU A 243 15.29 -14.69 -9.20
C LEU A 243 16.23 -15.83 -9.61
N GLU A 244 16.77 -16.61 -8.67
CA GLU A 244 17.56 -17.81 -8.96
C GLU A 244 16.77 -18.82 -9.83
N PHE A 245 15.44 -18.88 -9.65
CA PHE A 245 14.54 -19.74 -10.43
C PHE A 245 13.85 -19.00 -11.59
N LYS A 246 14.41 -17.89 -12.04
CA LYS A 246 13.97 -17.11 -13.22
C LYS A 246 12.52 -16.66 -13.15
N ALA A 247 12.08 -16.19 -11.98
CA ALA A 247 10.80 -15.51 -11.87
C ALA A 247 10.74 -14.34 -12.87
N ASP A 248 9.63 -14.22 -13.59
CA ASP A 248 9.44 -13.14 -14.57
C ASP A 248 9.25 -11.81 -13.85
N LEU A 249 10.18 -10.89 -14.11
CA LEU A 249 10.27 -9.58 -13.48
C LEU A 249 9.14 -8.63 -13.91
N ASN A 250 8.61 -8.83 -15.13
CA ASN A 250 7.75 -7.88 -15.81
C ASN A 250 6.28 -8.31 -15.87
N LEU A 251 5.91 -9.41 -15.21
CA LEU A 251 4.50 -9.73 -15.00
C LEU A 251 3.84 -8.63 -14.19
N THR A 252 2.59 -8.35 -14.53
CA THR A 252 1.77 -7.36 -13.84
C THR A 252 0.48 -7.97 -13.31
N GLU A 253 -0.05 -7.39 -12.24
CA GLU A 253 -1.41 -7.64 -11.81
C GLU A 253 -2.42 -6.86 -12.71
N PRO A 254 -3.74 -7.01 -12.55
CA PRO A 254 -4.72 -6.43 -13.49
C PRO A 254 -4.68 -4.90 -13.66
N ASP A 255 -4.18 -4.16 -12.67
CA ASP A 255 -4.01 -2.70 -12.77
C ASP A 255 -2.67 -2.31 -13.42
N GLY A 256 -1.86 -3.29 -13.86
CA GLY A 256 -0.56 -3.06 -14.50
C GLY A 256 0.59 -2.91 -13.51
N THR A 257 0.39 -3.11 -12.20
CA THR A 257 1.47 -2.96 -11.22
C THR A 257 2.42 -4.16 -11.26
N SER A 258 3.70 -3.91 -11.53
CA SER A 258 4.78 -4.90 -11.51
C SER A 258 5.37 -5.09 -10.10
N ALA A 259 6.23 -6.10 -9.93
CA ALA A 259 6.98 -6.29 -8.69
C ALA A 259 7.85 -5.06 -8.35
N LEU A 260 8.54 -4.48 -9.35
CA LEU A 260 9.33 -3.26 -9.17
C LEU A 260 8.46 -2.09 -8.69
N LEU A 261 7.30 -1.88 -9.31
CA LEU A 261 6.41 -0.81 -8.91
C LEU A 261 5.83 -1.06 -7.51
N PHE A 262 5.53 -2.31 -7.12
CA PHE A 262 5.15 -2.65 -5.74
C PHE A 262 6.26 -2.30 -4.73
N ALA A 263 7.51 -2.62 -5.02
CA ALA A 263 8.64 -2.26 -4.17
C ALA A 263 8.74 -0.74 -4.00
N MET A 264 8.63 0.01 -5.09
CA MET A 264 8.75 1.48 -5.09
C MET A 264 7.64 2.15 -4.27
N ILE A 265 6.36 1.80 -4.49
CA ILE A 265 5.23 2.41 -3.77
C ILE A 265 5.16 2.05 -2.28
N ASN A 266 5.89 1.02 -1.85
CA ASN A 266 6.00 0.63 -0.44
C ASN A 266 7.34 1.05 0.19
N GLY A 267 8.24 1.71 -0.56
CA GLY A 267 9.52 2.20 -0.05
C GLY A 267 10.56 1.11 0.21
N HIS A 268 10.42 -0.05 -0.44
CA HIS A 268 11.36 -1.17 -0.32
C HIS A 268 12.48 -1.05 -1.36
N TYR A 269 13.30 0.01 -1.23
CA TYR A 269 14.29 0.37 -2.26
C TYR A 269 15.40 -0.67 -2.44
N GLY A 270 15.78 -1.41 -1.40
CA GLY A 270 16.72 -2.52 -1.55
C GLY A 270 16.17 -3.67 -2.40
N VAL A 271 14.85 -3.93 -2.32
CA VAL A 271 14.17 -4.87 -3.23
C VAL A 271 14.10 -4.29 -4.64
N ALA A 272 13.80 -3.00 -4.77
CA ALA A 272 13.76 -2.34 -6.08
C ALA A 272 15.13 -2.40 -6.77
N GLU A 273 16.22 -2.16 -6.04
CA GLU A 273 17.59 -2.27 -6.55
C GLU A 273 17.90 -3.68 -7.04
N GLU A 274 17.55 -4.71 -6.28
CA GLU A 274 17.74 -6.11 -6.69
C GLU A 274 16.99 -6.43 -7.98
N LEU A 275 15.74 -5.97 -8.10
CA LEU A 275 14.92 -6.19 -9.29
C LEU A 275 15.49 -5.45 -10.52
N VAL A 276 15.94 -4.20 -10.35
CA VAL A 276 16.55 -3.41 -11.44
C VAL A 276 17.87 -4.04 -11.89
N ASN A 277 18.71 -4.46 -10.95
CA ASN A 277 19.96 -5.16 -11.27
C ASN A 277 19.73 -6.50 -11.98
N ALA A 278 18.60 -7.15 -11.72
CA ALA A 278 18.17 -8.36 -12.42
C ALA A 278 17.55 -8.09 -13.80
N GLY A 279 17.37 -6.83 -14.20
CA GLY A 279 16.85 -6.44 -15.52
C GLY A 279 15.34 -6.18 -15.57
N ALA A 280 14.70 -5.84 -14.46
CA ALA A 280 13.30 -5.42 -14.47
C ALA A 280 13.14 -4.15 -15.33
N ASP A 281 12.04 -4.07 -16.09
CA ASP A 281 11.71 -2.89 -16.89
C ASP A 281 11.37 -1.70 -15.98
N VAL A 282 12.29 -0.73 -15.94
CA VAL A 282 12.17 0.49 -15.13
C VAL A 282 11.10 1.46 -15.65
N ASN A 283 10.59 1.25 -16.88
CA ASN A 283 9.55 2.06 -17.51
C ASN A 283 8.17 1.40 -17.51
N LEU A 284 8.05 0.17 -16.98
CA LEU A 284 6.78 -0.54 -16.91
C LEU A 284 5.82 0.17 -15.95
N ALA A 285 4.83 0.85 -16.53
CA ALA A 285 3.87 1.65 -15.80
C ALA A 285 2.58 0.90 -15.52
N ASP A 286 1.89 1.28 -14.45
CA ASP A 286 0.52 0.82 -14.20
C ASP A 286 -0.48 1.42 -15.22
N ARG A 287 -1.75 1.03 -15.13
CA ARG A 287 -2.81 1.51 -16.05
C ARG A 287 -3.00 3.03 -16.07
N THR A 288 -2.60 3.72 -14.98
CA THR A 288 -2.65 5.18 -14.90
C THR A 288 -1.44 5.87 -15.52
N GLY A 289 -0.44 5.10 -15.94
CA GLY A 289 0.83 5.59 -16.44
C GLY A 289 1.84 5.88 -15.32
N MET A 290 1.58 5.46 -14.08
CA MET A 290 2.53 5.63 -12.99
C MET A 290 3.71 4.68 -13.16
N THR A 291 4.89 5.23 -13.44
CA THR A 291 6.17 4.51 -13.54
C THR A 291 6.83 4.34 -12.17
N PRO A 292 7.82 3.44 -12.03
CA PRO A 292 8.67 3.36 -10.83
C PRO A 292 9.33 4.71 -10.46
N LEU A 293 9.76 5.50 -11.47
CA LEU A 293 10.34 6.82 -11.25
C LEU A 293 9.31 7.81 -10.68
N TYR A 294 8.08 7.83 -11.23
CA TYR A 294 7.00 8.64 -10.68
C TYR A 294 6.68 8.26 -9.23
N ALA A 295 6.67 6.95 -8.93
CA ALA A 295 6.45 6.45 -7.58
C ALA A 295 7.54 6.89 -6.60
N ALA A 296 8.81 6.98 -7.03
CA ALA A 296 9.90 7.53 -6.22
C ALA A 296 9.63 8.99 -5.80
N MET A 297 9.17 9.82 -6.76
CA MET A 297 8.78 11.21 -6.48
C MET A 297 7.59 11.29 -5.53
N ASP A 298 6.58 10.45 -5.76
CA ASP A 298 5.39 10.41 -4.92
C ASP A 298 5.73 10.02 -3.48
N MET A 299 6.60 9.01 -3.30
CA MET A 299 7.06 8.58 -1.97
C MET A 299 7.91 9.63 -1.25
N HIS A 300 8.71 10.41 -1.99
CA HIS A 300 9.52 11.47 -1.41
C HIS A 300 8.68 12.66 -0.91
N THR A 301 7.66 13.02 -1.67
CA THR A 301 6.86 14.24 -1.45
C THR A 301 5.51 13.98 -0.79
N MET A 302 5.19 12.72 -0.47
CA MET A 302 3.88 12.36 0.03
C MET A 302 3.66 12.91 1.45
N PRO A 303 2.59 13.69 1.66
CA PRO A 303 2.19 14.08 3.01
C PRO A 303 1.72 12.85 3.80
N ALA A 304 1.87 12.89 5.12
CA ALA A 304 1.20 11.97 6.02
C ALA A 304 -0.31 12.11 5.81
N SER A 305 -0.93 11.15 5.13
CA SER A 305 -2.38 11.16 4.88
C SER A 305 -3.08 10.14 5.77
N TYR A 306 -4.40 10.30 5.94
CA TYR A 306 -5.24 9.48 6.80
C TYR A 306 -4.89 7.98 6.74
N GLY A 307 -4.54 7.39 7.88
CA GLY A 307 -4.27 5.96 8.04
C GLY A 307 -2.88 5.49 7.61
N ARG A 308 -2.03 6.36 7.08
CA ARG A 308 -0.63 6.02 6.79
C ARG A 308 0.26 6.57 7.90
N PRO A 309 1.13 5.76 8.52
CA PRO A 309 2.16 6.28 9.40
C PRO A 309 3.02 7.29 8.63
N ALA A 310 3.49 8.33 9.32
CA ALA A 310 4.44 9.27 8.75
C ALA A 310 5.59 8.51 8.06
N PRO A 311 5.98 8.88 6.83
CA PRO A 311 7.08 8.18 6.15
C PRO A 311 8.31 8.17 7.04
N ASN A 312 8.93 7.01 7.19
CA ASN A 312 10.19 6.91 7.92
C ASN A 312 11.22 7.83 7.23
N PRO A 313 11.96 8.69 7.96
CA PRO A 313 12.98 9.55 7.36
C PRO A 313 14.01 8.80 6.49
N ARG A 314 14.30 7.53 6.80
CA ARG A 314 15.16 6.68 5.96
C ARG A 314 14.52 6.33 4.62
N VAL A 315 13.21 6.14 4.58
CA VAL A 315 12.47 5.88 3.33
C VAL A 315 12.49 7.14 2.46
N ILE A 316 12.32 8.31 3.06
CA ILE A 316 12.40 9.58 2.34
C ILE A 316 13.80 9.78 1.75
N ALA A 317 14.86 9.58 2.54
CA ALA A 317 16.23 9.72 2.05
C ALA A 317 16.55 8.70 0.92
N GLY A 318 16.14 7.45 1.09
CA GLY A 318 16.37 6.39 0.10
C GLY A 318 15.63 6.59 -1.23
N SER A 319 14.58 7.40 -1.27
CA SER A 319 13.84 7.67 -2.52
C SER A 319 14.66 8.47 -3.54
N VAL A 320 15.57 9.33 -3.10
CA VAL A 320 16.49 10.08 -3.99
C VAL A 320 17.47 9.14 -4.66
N ASP A 321 18.06 8.23 -3.90
CA ASP A 321 19.00 7.23 -4.43
C ASP A 321 18.28 6.25 -5.36
N ALA A 322 17.06 5.84 -5.01
CA ALA A 322 16.23 5.01 -5.86
C ALA A 322 15.87 5.72 -7.18
N ALA A 323 15.57 7.01 -7.16
CA ALA A 323 15.32 7.78 -8.38
C ALA A 323 16.57 7.85 -9.27
N ARG A 324 17.74 8.10 -8.68
CA ARG A 324 19.02 8.11 -9.42
C ARG A 324 19.34 6.74 -10.01
N MET A 325 19.11 5.68 -9.25
CA MET A 325 19.29 4.31 -9.73
C MET A 325 18.40 4.02 -10.94
N LEU A 326 17.09 4.34 -10.85
CA LEU A 326 16.15 4.15 -11.96
C LEU A 326 16.57 4.93 -13.21
N LEU A 327 16.98 6.19 -13.06
CA LEU A 327 17.45 7.05 -14.16
C LEU A 327 18.74 6.49 -14.78
N ALA A 328 19.68 6.00 -13.98
CA ALA A 328 20.91 5.37 -14.47
C ALA A 328 20.63 4.09 -15.28
N HIS A 329 19.48 3.43 -15.04
CA HIS A 329 19.03 2.25 -15.79
C HIS A 329 18.03 2.59 -16.91
N GLY A 330 17.92 3.85 -17.30
CA GLY A 330 17.13 4.27 -18.46
C GLY A 330 15.66 4.53 -18.18
N ALA A 331 15.29 4.88 -16.94
CA ALA A 331 13.95 5.37 -16.68
C ALA A 331 13.70 6.69 -17.42
N ASP A 332 12.56 6.80 -18.09
CA ASP A 332 12.16 8.01 -18.82
C ASP A 332 11.70 9.10 -17.84
N PRO A 333 12.45 10.21 -17.68
CA PRO A 333 12.08 11.32 -16.80
C PRO A 333 10.85 12.10 -17.30
N ASN A 334 10.47 11.91 -18.57
CA ASN A 334 9.37 12.59 -19.24
C ASN A 334 8.11 11.71 -19.38
N ALA A 335 8.13 10.50 -18.85
CA ALA A 335 6.97 9.61 -18.84
C ALA A 335 5.74 10.32 -18.25
N ARG A 336 4.58 10.18 -18.91
CA ARG A 336 3.37 10.91 -18.59
C ARG A 336 2.29 10.01 -17.99
N LEU A 337 1.61 10.49 -16.96
CA LEU A 337 0.38 9.86 -16.51
C LEU A 337 -0.69 9.90 -17.60
N LYS A 338 -1.46 8.82 -17.72
CA LYS A 338 -2.62 8.66 -18.61
C LYS A 338 -3.92 9.11 -17.93
N SER A 339 -3.92 9.10 -16.60
CA SER A 339 -5.03 9.52 -15.74
C SER A 339 -4.47 9.84 -14.35
N PRO A 340 -5.27 10.42 -13.43
CA PRO A 340 -4.86 10.51 -12.03
C PRO A 340 -4.46 9.15 -11.48
N ILE A 341 -3.42 9.12 -10.63
CA ILE A 341 -2.93 7.87 -10.04
C ILE A 341 -4.03 7.14 -9.28
N LEU A 342 -3.91 5.80 -9.22
CA LEU A 342 -4.88 4.97 -8.50
C LEU A 342 -4.96 5.40 -7.04
N LYS A 343 -6.19 5.66 -6.60
CA LYS A 343 -6.46 5.83 -5.18
C LYS A 343 -6.25 4.49 -4.48
N ARG A 344 -5.15 4.37 -3.78
CA ARG A 344 -4.87 3.22 -2.91
C ARG A 344 -5.30 3.58 -1.49
N VAL A 345 -5.54 2.58 -0.64
CA VAL A 345 -6.05 2.76 0.74
C VAL A 345 -5.32 3.88 1.52
N TYR A 346 -4.08 4.16 1.13
CA TYR A 346 -3.22 5.12 1.79
C TYR A 346 -2.84 6.34 0.94
N ASN A 347 -3.37 6.47 -0.27
CA ASN A 347 -3.06 7.60 -1.15
C ASN A 347 -4.33 8.07 -1.87
N ALA A 348 -4.85 9.21 -1.43
CA ALA A 348 -6.00 9.84 -2.07
C ALA A 348 -5.66 10.44 -3.46
N GLY A 349 -4.38 10.45 -3.83
CA GLY A 349 -3.86 11.18 -4.98
C GLY A 349 -3.86 12.70 -4.74
N ASP A 350 -3.09 13.45 -5.54
CA ASP A 350 -3.16 14.92 -5.55
C ASP A 350 -4.13 15.33 -6.67
N PRO A 351 -5.24 16.03 -6.36
CA PRO A 351 -6.24 16.43 -7.36
C PRO A 351 -5.67 17.40 -8.42
N LEU A 352 -4.51 17.98 -8.18
CA LEU A 352 -3.82 18.86 -9.13
C LEU A 352 -2.91 18.09 -10.10
N LEU A 353 -2.69 16.79 -9.88
CA LEU A 353 -1.88 15.93 -10.73
C LEU A 353 -2.77 14.93 -11.48
N GLY A 354 -2.91 15.14 -12.77
CA GLY A 354 -3.78 14.35 -13.63
C GLY A 354 -3.09 13.91 -14.93
N GLU A 355 -3.90 13.71 -15.97
CA GLU A 355 -3.43 13.29 -17.29
C GLU A 355 -2.34 14.24 -17.83
N GLY A 356 -1.22 13.66 -18.25
CA GLY A 356 -0.04 14.38 -18.73
C GLY A 356 0.95 14.79 -17.65
N ALA A 357 0.69 14.53 -16.36
CA ALA A 357 1.64 14.82 -15.31
C ALA A 357 2.89 13.94 -15.43
N THR A 358 4.07 14.55 -15.21
CA THR A 358 5.39 13.88 -15.19
C THR A 358 5.94 13.79 -13.76
N ALA A 359 7.02 13.00 -13.59
CA ALA A 359 7.77 12.94 -12.33
C ALA A 359 8.25 14.34 -11.90
N TYR A 360 8.72 15.16 -12.86
CA TYR A 360 9.14 16.55 -12.61
C TYR A 360 8.00 17.43 -12.08
N MET A 361 6.80 17.30 -12.65
CA MET A 361 5.61 18.01 -12.15
C MET A 361 5.22 17.56 -10.74
N ARG A 362 5.39 16.28 -10.41
CA ARG A 362 5.13 15.76 -9.06
C ARG A 362 6.11 16.36 -8.04
N ALA A 363 7.40 16.45 -8.39
CA ALA A 363 8.42 17.09 -7.57
C ALA A 363 8.14 18.60 -7.39
N ALA A 364 7.82 19.31 -8.48
CA ALA A 364 7.45 20.72 -8.45
C ALA A 364 6.23 20.98 -7.55
N ARG A 365 5.19 20.14 -7.66
CA ARG A 365 3.98 20.20 -6.82
C ARG A 365 4.27 19.91 -5.35
N GLY A 366 5.34 19.18 -5.05
CA GLY A 366 5.85 18.91 -3.69
C GLY A 366 6.80 20.00 -3.16
N GLY A 367 7.11 21.01 -3.95
CA GLY A 367 8.12 22.03 -3.60
C GLY A 367 9.49 21.40 -3.32
N ASP A 368 9.91 20.47 -4.17
CA ASP A 368 11.13 19.68 -3.96
C ASP A 368 12.22 19.98 -4.98
N PRO A 369 13.03 21.01 -4.77
CA PRO A 369 14.09 21.39 -5.68
C PRO A 369 15.17 20.31 -5.84
N THR A 370 15.41 19.48 -4.82
CA THR A 370 16.39 18.38 -4.89
C THR A 370 15.97 17.34 -5.93
N MET A 371 14.74 16.87 -5.84
CA MET A 371 14.21 15.91 -6.82
C MET A 371 14.03 16.54 -8.20
N MET A 372 13.64 17.82 -8.28
CA MET A 372 13.57 18.54 -9.55
C MET A 372 14.94 18.59 -10.22
N GLN A 373 16.01 18.87 -9.47
CA GLN A 373 17.36 18.90 -10.01
C GLN A 373 17.82 17.52 -10.50
N VAL A 374 17.59 16.46 -9.72
CA VAL A 374 17.90 15.08 -10.12
C VAL A 374 17.24 14.73 -11.47
N LEU A 375 15.99 15.13 -11.65
CA LEU A 375 15.26 14.88 -12.89
C LEU A 375 15.78 15.73 -14.07
N LEU A 376 16.12 17.01 -13.83
CA LEU A 376 16.71 17.89 -14.86
C LEU A 376 18.07 17.37 -15.31
N ASP A 377 18.92 16.93 -14.41
CA ASP A 377 20.22 16.34 -14.73
C ASP A 377 20.08 15.09 -15.62
N ALA A 378 18.93 14.41 -15.52
CA ALA A 378 18.58 13.26 -16.35
C ALA A 378 17.75 13.58 -17.60
N GLY A 379 17.56 14.86 -17.93
CA GLY A 379 16.89 15.29 -19.16
C GLY A 379 15.36 15.44 -19.04
N ALA A 380 14.83 15.68 -17.84
CA ALA A 380 13.43 16.08 -17.70
C ALA A 380 13.19 17.43 -18.41
N ASP A 381 12.09 17.52 -19.16
CA ASP A 381 11.70 18.75 -19.85
C ASP A 381 10.70 19.57 -19.00
N PRO A 382 11.13 20.70 -18.42
CA PRO A 382 10.29 21.55 -17.57
C PRO A 382 9.21 22.33 -18.36
N ARG A 383 9.21 22.28 -19.70
CA ARG A 383 8.22 22.93 -20.57
C ARG A 383 6.98 22.06 -20.80
N LEU A 384 7.02 20.80 -20.43
CA LEU A 384 5.87 19.92 -20.55
C LEU A 384 4.74 20.39 -19.64
N ASN A 385 3.51 20.37 -20.15
CA ASN A 385 2.30 20.72 -19.40
C ASN A 385 1.37 19.51 -19.30
N GLN A 386 0.56 19.49 -18.25
CA GLN A 386 -0.56 18.54 -18.13
C GLN A 386 -1.60 18.83 -19.23
N LYS A 387 -2.52 17.88 -19.46
CA LYS A 387 -3.65 18.05 -20.40
C LYS A 387 -4.52 19.25 -20.07
N ASN A 388 -4.68 19.58 -18.79
CA ASN A 388 -5.39 20.77 -18.34
C ASN A 388 -4.57 22.06 -18.41
N GLY A 389 -3.38 22.04 -19.01
CA GLY A 389 -2.48 23.16 -19.18
C GLY A 389 -1.67 23.58 -17.96
N ASN A 390 -1.83 22.92 -16.80
CA ASN A 390 -0.97 23.25 -15.66
C ASN A 390 0.49 22.91 -15.97
N SER A 391 1.37 23.90 -15.85
CA SER A 391 2.82 23.75 -16.00
C SER A 391 3.49 23.38 -14.66
N PRO A 392 4.74 22.84 -14.68
CA PRO A 392 5.53 22.65 -13.46
C PRO A 392 5.65 23.92 -12.61
N LEU A 393 5.85 25.09 -13.25
CA LEU A 393 5.91 26.38 -12.59
C LEU A 393 4.62 26.70 -11.82
N MET A 394 3.46 26.50 -12.46
CA MET A 394 2.15 26.68 -11.82
C MET A 394 1.95 25.74 -10.62
N LEU A 395 2.42 24.49 -10.74
CA LEU A 395 2.34 23.49 -9.66
C LEU A 395 3.24 23.86 -8.48
N ALA A 396 4.44 24.38 -8.73
CA ALA A 396 5.33 24.89 -7.69
C ALA A 396 4.71 26.07 -6.92
N ILE A 397 4.05 27.00 -7.63
CA ILE A 397 3.33 28.10 -6.98
C ILE A 397 2.15 27.58 -6.14
N ARG A 398 1.41 26.61 -6.66
CA ARG A 398 0.29 25.99 -5.92
C ARG A 398 0.73 25.17 -4.71
N PHE A 399 2.00 24.83 -4.57
CA PHE A 399 2.55 24.27 -3.34
C PHE A 399 2.38 25.24 -2.16
N LEU A 400 2.59 26.56 -2.38
CA LEU A 400 2.43 27.60 -1.36
C LEU A 400 0.99 27.67 -0.84
N SER A 401 -0.02 27.45 -1.70
CA SER A 401 -1.44 27.50 -1.32
C SER A 401 -1.95 26.23 -0.63
N SER A 402 -1.14 25.18 -0.56
CA SER A 402 -1.53 23.90 0.04
C SER A 402 -1.44 23.92 1.56
N GLY A 403 -1.91 24.94 2.21
CA GLY A 403 -1.91 25.17 3.65
C GLY A 403 -1.29 24.04 4.48
N GLY A 404 -0.18 24.29 5.12
CA GLY A 404 0.79 23.39 5.74
C GLY A 404 0.34 22.28 6.68
N GLY A 405 -0.87 21.74 6.55
CA GLY A 405 -1.40 20.74 7.47
C GLY A 405 -1.03 19.29 7.14
N LEU A 406 -0.50 19.00 5.95
CA LEU A 406 -0.30 17.62 5.49
C LEU A 406 1.11 17.31 5.00
N ASN A 407 2.04 18.25 5.06
CA ASN A 407 3.43 18.01 4.65
C ASN A 407 4.32 17.85 5.89
N PRO A 408 5.01 16.68 6.07
CA PRO A 408 5.96 16.50 7.16
C PRO A 408 7.20 17.40 7.02
N PHE A 409 7.41 18.00 5.83
CA PHE A 409 8.37 19.07 5.65
C PHE A 409 7.66 20.39 5.93
N GLU A 410 8.14 21.16 6.89
CA GLU A 410 7.69 22.53 7.10
C GLU A 410 7.55 23.22 5.76
N VAL A 411 6.39 23.87 5.53
CA VAL A 411 6.16 24.68 4.33
C VAL A 411 7.14 25.86 4.40
N ASN A 412 8.36 25.60 3.94
CA ASN A 412 9.39 26.62 3.88
C ASN A 412 9.18 27.37 2.56
N GLY A 413 8.73 28.62 2.63
CA GLY A 413 8.61 29.48 1.46
C GLY A 413 9.89 29.52 0.62
N GLN A 414 11.05 29.30 1.23
CA GLN A 414 12.33 29.20 0.55
C GLN A 414 12.40 28.02 -0.43
N ARG A 415 11.93 26.82 -0.06
CA ARG A 415 11.91 25.66 -0.95
C ARG A 415 11.00 25.87 -2.16
N ALA A 416 9.83 26.48 -1.93
CA ALA A 416 8.93 26.84 -3.03
C ALA A 416 9.60 27.83 -3.99
N MET A 417 10.26 28.85 -3.46
CA MET A 417 10.99 29.84 -4.24
C MET A 417 12.14 29.21 -5.05
N GLU A 418 12.86 28.26 -4.47
CA GLU A 418 13.90 27.50 -5.19
C GLU A 418 13.29 26.65 -6.33
N ALA A 419 12.16 25.97 -6.09
CA ALA A 419 11.46 25.19 -7.12
C ALA A 419 10.94 26.07 -8.27
N ILE A 420 10.40 27.25 -7.95
CA ILE A 420 9.96 28.25 -8.93
C ILE A 420 11.16 28.76 -9.74
N ASN A 421 12.23 29.18 -9.07
CA ASN A 421 13.46 29.64 -9.72
C ASN A 421 14.09 28.56 -10.59
N LEU A 422 14.08 27.31 -10.15
CA LEU A 422 14.61 26.19 -10.91
C LEU A 422 13.80 25.97 -12.20
N SER A 423 12.47 26.02 -12.12
CA SER A 423 11.60 25.94 -13.29
C SER A 423 11.87 27.07 -14.30
N LEU A 424 12.00 28.31 -13.83
CA LEU A 424 12.25 29.48 -14.68
C LEU A 424 13.62 29.40 -15.36
N ARG A 425 14.67 29.06 -14.61
CA ARG A 425 16.05 28.92 -15.15
C ARG A 425 16.16 27.85 -16.24
N HIS A 426 15.33 26.82 -16.18
CA HIS A 426 15.32 25.72 -17.15
C HIS A 426 14.27 25.89 -18.26
N GLY A 427 13.75 27.11 -18.44
CA GLY A 427 12.94 27.48 -19.59
C GLY A 427 11.47 27.12 -19.51
N ALA A 428 10.91 26.99 -18.30
CA ALA A 428 9.46 26.92 -18.14
C ALA A 428 8.80 28.15 -18.77
N ASP A 429 7.72 27.93 -19.52
CA ASP A 429 6.95 29.04 -20.10
C ASP A 429 6.22 29.80 -18.99
N ILE A 430 6.74 31.01 -18.68
CA ILE A 430 6.23 31.88 -17.63
C ILE A 430 4.81 32.39 -17.92
N ASN A 431 4.45 32.48 -19.22
CA ASN A 431 3.17 32.97 -19.70
C ASN A 431 2.21 31.85 -20.12
N ALA A 432 2.56 30.57 -19.85
CA ALA A 432 1.67 29.46 -20.09
C ALA A 432 0.32 29.67 -19.40
N LYS A 433 -0.77 29.21 -20.03
CA LYS A 433 -2.13 29.26 -19.48
C LYS A 433 -2.68 27.86 -19.26
N ASN A 434 -3.33 27.67 -18.13
CA ASN A 434 -4.08 26.45 -17.89
C ASN A 434 -5.46 26.47 -18.56
N SER A 435 -6.24 25.41 -18.40
CA SER A 435 -7.58 25.28 -18.97
C SER A 435 -8.59 26.34 -18.44
N ARG A 436 -8.29 27.06 -17.38
CA ARG A 436 -9.05 28.20 -16.87
C ARG A 436 -8.54 29.55 -17.40
N GLY A 437 -7.53 29.53 -18.24
CA GLY A 437 -6.82 30.70 -18.72
C GLY A 437 -5.90 31.35 -17.69
N GLU A 438 -5.74 30.73 -16.51
CA GLU A 438 -4.85 31.24 -15.46
C GLU A 438 -3.39 31.04 -15.86
N SER A 439 -2.56 32.07 -15.68
CA SER A 439 -1.10 32.01 -15.76
C SER A 439 -0.47 31.88 -14.38
N ALA A 440 0.85 31.73 -14.33
CA ALA A 440 1.62 31.75 -13.09
C ALA A 440 1.32 32.99 -12.24
N LEU A 441 1.17 34.18 -12.85
CA LEU A 441 0.81 35.42 -12.17
C LEU A 441 -0.56 35.36 -11.49
N HIS A 442 -1.58 34.77 -12.16
CA HIS A 442 -2.91 34.62 -11.59
C HIS A 442 -2.93 33.68 -10.36
N LEU A 443 -2.00 32.72 -10.30
CA LEU A 443 -1.87 31.79 -9.19
C LEU A 443 -1.05 32.35 -8.02
N ALA A 444 -0.32 33.44 -8.23
CA ALA A 444 0.59 34.06 -7.28
C ALA A 444 -0.01 35.26 -6.53
N LEU A 445 -1.33 35.53 -6.64
CA LEU A 445 -1.98 36.72 -6.08
C LEU A 445 -1.84 36.86 -4.55
N ASP A 446 -1.69 35.76 -3.84
CA ASP A 446 -1.50 35.78 -2.39
C ASP A 446 0.00 35.87 -1.98
N TYR A 447 0.92 35.93 -2.96
CA TYR A 447 2.37 35.82 -2.74
C TYR A 447 3.13 36.95 -3.47
N PRO A 448 3.20 38.18 -2.89
CA PRO A 448 3.84 39.35 -3.51
C PRO A 448 5.29 39.11 -3.95
N ASN A 449 6.05 38.35 -3.16
CA ASN A 449 7.43 37.98 -3.47
C ASN A 449 7.53 37.10 -4.74
N VAL A 450 6.58 36.19 -4.95
CA VAL A 450 6.52 35.38 -6.19
C VAL A 450 6.12 36.23 -7.37
N LEU A 451 5.17 37.15 -7.20
CA LEU A 451 4.78 38.11 -8.24
C LEU A 451 5.97 38.98 -8.68
N THR A 452 6.75 39.49 -7.71
CA THR A 452 7.97 40.26 -8.00
C THR A 452 8.94 39.41 -8.83
N LEU A 453 9.20 38.17 -8.38
CA LEU A 453 10.09 37.26 -9.11
C LEU A 453 9.62 36.98 -10.54
N LEU A 454 8.32 36.76 -10.75
CA LEU A 454 7.76 36.52 -12.08
C LEU A 454 7.85 37.79 -12.96
N ALA A 455 7.61 38.97 -12.41
CA ALA A 455 7.75 40.24 -13.10
C ALA A 455 9.23 40.51 -13.51
N ASP A 456 10.17 40.24 -12.60
CA ASP A 456 11.63 40.36 -12.87
C ASP A 456 12.09 39.45 -14.01
N HIS A 457 11.38 38.31 -14.20
CA HIS A 457 11.59 37.40 -15.33
C HIS A 457 10.71 37.72 -16.55
N SER A 458 10.20 38.94 -16.64
CA SER A 458 9.43 39.44 -17.78
C SER A 458 8.11 38.72 -18.06
N ALA A 459 7.39 38.29 -16.98
CA ALA A 459 6.03 37.79 -17.12
C ALA A 459 5.11 38.90 -17.68
N ASP A 460 4.22 38.53 -18.61
CA ASP A 460 3.24 39.42 -19.19
C ASP A 460 2.15 39.82 -18.19
N LEU A 461 2.24 41.03 -17.62
CA LEU A 461 1.26 41.56 -16.67
C LEU A 461 -0.12 41.82 -17.30
N GLY A 462 -0.18 41.91 -18.65
CA GLY A 462 -1.41 42.09 -19.42
C GLY A 462 -2.13 40.79 -19.77
N ILE A 463 -1.56 39.64 -19.37
CA ILE A 463 -2.15 38.32 -19.65
C ILE A 463 -3.53 38.20 -19.00
N THR A 464 -4.51 37.67 -19.74
CA THR A 464 -5.89 37.55 -19.25
C THR A 464 -6.31 36.10 -19.04
N ASP A 465 -7.14 35.90 -18.01
CA ASP A 465 -7.82 34.62 -17.78
C ASP A 465 -8.99 34.38 -18.77
N ARG A 466 -9.76 33.27 -18.59
CA ARG A 466 -10.91 32.98 -19.45
C ARG A 466 -12.05 34.01 -19.34
N GLN A 467 -12.16 34.73 -18.21
CA GLN A 467 -13.13 35.81 -18.02
C GLN A 467 -12.67 37.15 -18.64
N GLY A 468 -11.48 37.17 -19.26
CA GLY A 468 -10.88 38.38 -19.81
C GLY A 468 -10.32 39.32 -18.72
N ARG A 469 -10.11 38.83 -17.49
CA ARG A 469 -9.53 39.60 -16.39
C ARG A 469 -8.01 39.56 -16.46
N THR A 470 -7.38 40.71 -16.37
CA THR A 470 -5.94 40.80 -16.14
C THR A 470 -5.58 40.34 -14.73
N VAL A 471 -4.30 40.21 -14.44
CA VAL A 471 -3.81 39.87 -13.08
C VAL A 471 -4.28 40.90 -12.06
N LEU A 472 -4.26 42.21 -12.42
CA LEU A 472 -4.75 43.29 -11.51
C LEU A 472 -6.26 43.21 -11.31
N ASP A 473 -7.05 42.95 -12.37
CA ASP A 473 -8.50 42.75 -12.23
C ASP A 473 -8.83 41.57 -11.31
N ALA A 474 -8.09 40.45 -11.46
CA ALA A 474 -8.27 39.28 -10.63
C ALA A 474 -7.92 39.55 -9.15
N ALA A 475 -6.87 40.33 -8.89
CA ALA A 475 -6.48 40.76 -7.55
C ALA A 475 -7.55 41.64 -6.89
N LEU A 476 -8.12 42.60 -7.64
CA LEU A 476 -9.17 43.48 -7.19
C LEU A 476 -10.50 42.76 -6.93
N ALA A 477 -10.80 41.71 -7.71
CA ALA A 477 -12.03 40.92 -7.61
C ALA A 477 -11.95 39.77 -6.59
N ALA A 478 -10.82 39.56 -5.93
CA ALA A 478 -10.64 38.50 -4.96
C ALA A 478 -11.57 38.69 -3.74
N VAL A 479 -12.07 37.56 -3.18
CA VAL A 479 -12.93 37.59 -1.97
C VAL A 479 -12.23 38.22 -0.77
N LYS A 480 -10.91 38.05 -0.69
CA LYS A 480 -10.03 38.71 0.29
C LYS A 480 -8.85 39.34 -0.47
N PRO A 481 -8.98 40.57 -0.95
CA PRO A 481 -7.94 41.23 -1.71
C PRO A 481 -6.67 41.42 -0.87
N ASN A 482 -5.52 40.98 -1.41
CA ASN A 482 -4.22 41.25 -0.83
C ASN A 482 -3.77 42.65 -1.25
N GLN A 483 -3.79 43.60 -0.31
CA GLN A 483 -3.46 45.00 -0.59
C GLN A 483 -2.03 45.21 -1.06
N GLU A 484 -1.08 44.48 -0.47
CA GLU A 484 0.33 44.50 -0.90
C GLU A 484 0.48 44.07 -2.35
N THR A 485 -0.23 43.02 -2.76
CA THR A 485 -0.27 42.54 -4.17
C THR A 485 -0.84 43.60 -5.09
N ILE A 486 -1.95 44.24 -4.70
CA ILE A 486 -2.60 45.30 -5.52
C ILE A 486 -1.67 46.51 -5.68
N GLU A 487 -1.03 46.95 -4.61
CA GLU A 487 -0.07 48.05 -4.64
C GLU A 487 1.15 47.71 -5.50
N LEU A 488 1.67 46.49 -5.37
CA LEU A 488 2.77 45.99 -6.20
C LEU A 488 2.41 45.97 -7.68
N LEU A 489 1.24 45.41 -8.06
CA LEU A 489 0.79 45.35 -9.45
C LEU A 489 0.58 46.77 -10.03
N ARG A 490 0.07 47.71 -9.28
CA ARG A 490 -0.04 49.12 -9.67
C ARG A 490 1.34 49.76 -9.88
N LYS A 491 2.28 49.52 -8.98
CA LYS A 491 3.66 49.99 -9.09
C LYS A 491 4.37 49.44 -10.32
N LEU A 492 4.06 48.20 -10.72
CA LEU A 492 4.54 47.54 -11.91
C LEU A 492 3.79 47.97 -13.20
N ASN A 493 2.84 48.93 -13.10
CA ASN A 493 1.97 49.38 -14.18
C ASN A 493 1.18 48.23 -14.86
N ALA A 494 0.74 47.25 -14.08
CA ALA A 494 -0.13 46.17 -14.58
C ALA A 494 -1.42 46.76 -15.17
N PRO A 495 -1.79 46.39 -16.41
CA PRO A 495 -2.97 46.97 -17.06
C PRO A 495 -4.26 46.43 -16.45
N VAL A 496 -5.28 47.27 -16.49
CA VAL A 496 -6.68 46.92 -16.18
C VAL A 496 -7.37 46.53 -17.48
N SER A 497 -8.30 45.60 -17.44
CA SER A 497 -9.03 45.23 -18.66
C SER A 497 -9.98 46.34 -19.08
N ARG A 498 -10.19 46.47 -20.41
CA ARG A 498 -11.15 47.44 -20.97
C ARG A 498 -12.57 47.29 -20.40
N ARG A 499 -12.91 46.10 -19.91
CA ARG A 499 -14.19 45.84 -19.25
C ARG A 499 -14.27 46.47 -17.85
N ALA A 500 -13.19 46.44 -17.11
CA ALA A 500 -13.10 47.04 -15.78
C ALA A 500 -13.00 48.59 -15.90
N GLU A 501 -12.33 49.10 -16.94
CA GLU A 501 -12.29 50.55 -17.24
C GLU A 501 -13.70 51.11 -17.49
N ARG A 502 -14.50 50.42 -18.36
CA ARG A 502 -15.90 50.84 -18.61
C ARG A 502 -16.82 50.74 -17.40
N ALA A 503 -16.59 49.76 -16.53
CA ALA A 503 -17.36 49.64 -15.29
C ALA A 503 -17.03 50.78 -14.31
N ASN A 504 -15.77 51.23 -14.28
CA ASN A 504 -15.32 52.36 -13.48
C ASN A 504 -15.82 53.71 -14.02
N GLU A 505 -15.80 53.87 -15.35
CA GLU A 505 -16.36 55.07 -16.01
C GLU A 505 -17.86 55.21 -15.76
N ASN A 506 -18.61 54.11 -15.77
CA ASN A 506 -20.06 54.12 -15.49
C ASN A 506 -20.40 54.34 -14.01
N SER A 507 -19.45 54.08 -13.08
CA SER A 507 -19.63 54.33 -11.65
C SER A 507 -19.32 55.78 -11.23
N VAL A 508 -18.69 56.54 -12.13
CA VAL A 508 -18.30 57.97 -11.91
C VAL A 508 -19.26 58.95 -12.61
N SER A 509 -20.35 58.48 -13.21
CA SER A 509 -21.37 59.41 -13.74
C SER A 509 -21.92 60.28 -12.61
N PRO A 510 -21.89 61.62 -12.74
CA PRO A 510 -22.34 62.53 -11.69
C PRO A 510 -23.83 62.35 -11.43
N ALA A 511 -24.21 62.45 -10.15
CA ALA A 511 -25.60 62.47 -9.73
C ALA A 511 -26.35 63.58 -10.51
N PRO A 512 -27.60 63.32 -10.96
CA PRO A 512 -28.40 64.34 -11.59
C PRO A 512 -28.58 65.53 -10.64
N GLY A 513 -28.19 66.73 -11.12
CA GLY A 513 -28.37 67.97 -10.40
C GLY A 513 -29.81 68.18 -10.01
N PRO A 514 -30.09 68.98 -8.94
CA PRO A 514 -31.46 69.22 -8.50
C PRO A 514 -32.25 69.89 -9.64
N GLN A 515 -33.37 69.28 -9.99
CA GLN A 515 -34.38 69.92 -10.85
C GLN A 515 -34.99 71.07 -10.05
N GLU A 516 -34.87 72.30 -10.59
CA GLU A 516 -35.65 73.45 -10.16
C GLU A 516 -37.15 73.30 -10.51
#